data_e48615e4c321f5ee764907dd8606300f
#
_entry.id   e48615e4c321f5ee764907dd8606300f
#
_cell.length_a   1.000
_cell.length_b   1.000
_cell.length_c   1.000
_cell.angle_alpha   90.00
_cell.angle_beta   90.00
_cell.angle_gamma   90.00
#
_symmetry.space_group_name_H-M   'P 1'
#
loop_
_entity.id
_entity.type
_entity.pdbx_description
1 polymer ?
#
loop_
_entity_poly.entity_id
_entity_poly.type
_entity_poly.pdbx_seq_one_letter_code
_entity_poly.pdbx_strand_id
1 'polypeptide(L)'
;MNKVNLKLRKLEPSDLPFLYQWENDATMWADSDTHNPLSRHDLHQYIENTTGDIYRDGQLRLIIEESQLSTLNSQHSTQILGCIDLFDFDARNLKAAIGMYIAPEARGKGVGKQAVQLLLDYAFNFLHLRMVYAIISVNNVACSRLYEQMDFLPSSSLRAWTLEGDAILWQKINS
;
A
#
# COMPACT_ATOMS: atom_id res chain seq x y z
N MET A 1 14.33 -6.35 19.10
CA MET A 1 14.11 -6.01 17.68
C MET A 1 14.16 -4.48 17.57
N ASN A 2 15.12 -3.96 16.81
CA ASN A 2 15.17 -2.51 16.59
C ASN A 2 13.88 -2.08 15.88
N LYS A 3 13.17 -1.15 16.49
CA LYS A 3 11.95 -0.60 15.92
C LYS A 3 12.37 0.24 14.71
N VAL A 4 12.03 -0.22 13.52
CA VAL A 4 12.24 0.53 12.27
C VAL A 4 11.41 1.81 12.36
N ASN A 5 12.02 2.96 12.14
CA ASN A 5 11.31 4.23 12.22
C ASN A 5 10.72 4.56 10.84
N LEU A 6 9.52 4.00 10.57
CA LEU A 6 8.82 4.22 9.31
C LEU A 6 7.96 5.47 9.37
N LYS A 7 7.86 6.16 8.25
CA LYS A 7 6.85 7.18 7.97
C LYS A 7 6.21 6.95 6.61
N LEU A 8 4.98 7.42 6.47
CA LEU A 8 4.28 7.49 5.20
C LEU A 8 4.32 8.95 4.73
N ARG A 9 4.66 9.16 3.46
CA ARG A 9 4.64 10.48 2.83
C ARG A 9 3.99 10.46 1.46
N LYS A 10 3.53 11.59 1.00
CA LYS A 10 3.00 11.75 -0.36
C LYS A 10 4.07 11.47 -1.41
N LEU A 11 3.61 11.12 -2.62
CA LEU A 11 4.45 11.00 -3.80
C LEU A 11 5.12 12.34 -4.14
N GLU A 12 6.35 12.24 -4.59
CA GLU A 12 7.15 13.35 -5.13
C GLU A 12 7.71 12.99 -6.52
N PRO A 13 8.04 13.96 -7.37
CA PRO A 13 8.63 13.69 -8.70
C PRO A 13 9.89 12.83 -8.67
N SER A 14 10.66 12.91 -7.57
CA SER A 14 11.84 12.09 -7.34
C SER A 14 11.55 10.58 -7.16
N ASP A 15 10.30 10.20 -6.92
CA ASP A 15 9.91 8.80 -6.74
C ASP A 15 9.66 8.06 -8.06
N LEU A 16 9.66 8.77 -9.19
CA LEU A 16 9.43 8.19 -10.52
C LEU A 16 10.29 6.94 -10.83
N PRO A 17 11.59 6.89 -10.51
CA PRO A 17 12.40 5.69 -10.76
C PRO A 17 11.91 4.45 -10.01
N PHE A 18 11.46 4.63 -8.76
CA PHE A 18 10.94 3.55 -7.92
C PHE A 18 9.59 3.05 -8.44
N LEU A 19 8.66 3.96 -8.73
CA LEU A 19 7.38 3.59 -9.33
C LEU A 19 7.55 2.86 -10.65
N TYR A 20 8.45 3.34 -11.51
CA TYR A 20 8.72 2.70 -12.79
C TYR A 20 9.24 1.26 -12.62
N GLN A 21 10.09 1.02 -11.64
CA GLN A 21 10.58 -0.31 -11.31
C GLN A 21 9.47 -1.21 -10.76
N TRP A 22 8.67 -0.70 -9.82
CA TRP A 22 7.66 -1.50 -9.11
C TRP A 22 6.46 -1.84 -9.99
N GLU A 23 5.92 -0.86 -10.71
CA GLU A 23 4.77 -1.06 -11.58
C GLU A 23 5.08 -1.97 -12.79
N ASN A 24 6.36 -2.06 -13.17
CA ASN A 24 6.81 -2.92 -14.25
C ASN A 24 7.45 -4.23 -13.76
N ASP A 25 7.35 -4.56 -12.48
CA ASP A 25 7.78 -5.85 -11.95
C ASP A 25 6.73 -6.92 -12.29
N ALA A 26 6.99 -7.68 -13.35
CA ALA A 26 6.09 -8.72 -13.84
C ALA A 26 5.77 -9.80 -12.78
N THR A 27 6.61 -9.98 -11.76
CA THR A 27 6.35 -10.94 -10.68
C THR A 27 5.19 -10.50 -9.77
N MET A 28 4.82 -9.21 -9.83
CA MET A 28 3.73 -8.64 -9.04
C MET A 28 2.41 -8.52 -9.81
N TRP A 29 2.42 -8.71 -11.14
CA TRP A 29 1.22 -8.51 -11.95
C TRP A 29 0.10 -9.50 -11.65
N ALA A 30 0.43 -10.69 -11.19
CA ALA A 30 -0.58 -11.68 -10.78
C ALA A 30 -1.44 -11.23 -9.58
N ASP A 31 -0.85 -10.43 -8.69
CA ASP A 31 -1.48 -9.89 -7.49
C ASP A 31 -1.92 -8.42 -7.63
N SER A 32 -1.83 -7.84 -8.83
CA SER A 32 -2.15 -6.44 -9.11
C SER A 32 -3.14 -6.30 -10.27
N ASP A 33 -3.79 -5.14 -10.36
CA ASP A 33 -4.65 -4.78 -11.51
C ASP A 33 -3.85 -4.23 -12.70
N THR A 34 -2.52 -4.32 -12.68
CA THR A 34 -1.66 -3.85 -13.76
C THR A 34 -1.73 -4.83 -14.94
N HIS A 35 -2.24 -4.37 -16.07
CA HIS A 35 -2.40 -5.20 -17.28
C HIS A 35 -1.32 -4.95 -18.34
N ASN A 36 -0.65 -3.81 -18.27
CA ASN A 36 0.34 -3.38 -19.27
C ASN A 36 1.54 -2.73 -18.57
N PRO A 37 2.74 -2.84 -19.17
CA PRO A 37 3.87 -2.04 -18.74
C PRO A 37 3.54 -0.56 -18.83
N LEU A 38 3.93 0.20 -17.81
CA LEU A 38 3.75 1.65 -17.75
C LEU A 38 5.01 2.37 -18.23
N SER A 39 4.83 3.40 -19.05
CA SER A 39 5.95 4.24 -19.46
C SER A 39 6.36 5.22 -18.36
N ARG A 40 7.60 5.74 -18.43
CA ARG A 40 8.02 6.83 -17.54
C ARG A 40 7.16 8.08 -17.72
N HIS A 41 6.65 8.30 -18.92
CA HIS A 41 5.75 9.42 -19.22
C HIS A 41 4.41 9.29 -18.49
N ASP A 42 3.79 8.11 -18.55
CA ASP A 42 2.51 7.85 -17.87
C ASP A 42 2.64 8.02 -16.36
N LEU A 43 3.70 7.48 -15.78
CA LEU A 43 3.98 7.61 -14.34
C LEU A 43 4.32 9.05 -13.93
N HIS A 44 5.03 9.80 -14.77
CA HIS A 44 5.29 11.22 -14.54
C HIS A 44 3.99 12.02 -14.52
N GLN A 45 3.12 11.80 -15.51
CA GLN A 45 1.79 12.43 -15.55
C GLN A 45 0.94 12.03 -14.34
N TYR A 46 0.99 10.76 -13.90
CA TYR A 46 0.30 10.31 -12.71
C TYR A 46 0.76 11.08 -11.46
N ILE A 47 2.08 11.23 -11.26
CA ILE A 47 2.64 11.97 -10.12
C ILE A 47 2.23 13.45 -10.18
N GLU A 48 2.30 14.10 -11.36
CA GLU A 48 1.95 15.51 -11.52
C GLU A 48 0.46 15.79 -11.29
N ASN A 49 -0.40 14.86 -11.68
CA ASN A 49 -1.86 15.02 -11.57
C ASN A 49 -2.41 14.63 -10.20
N THR A 50 -1.66 13.87 -9.39
CA THR A 50 -2.13 13.50 -8.05
C THR A 50 -2.08 14.71 -7.12
N THR A 51 -3.19 14.99 -6.45
CA THR A 51 -3.27 16.08 -5.46
C THR A 51 -2.93 15.58 -4.06
N GLY A 52 -2.99 14.25 -3.86
CA GLY A 52 -2.88 13.61 -2.55
C GLY A 52 -4.07 13.93 -1.64
N ASP A 53 -5.21 14.29 -2.22
CA ASP A 53 -6.49 14.40 -1.56
C ASP A 53 -7.39 13.26 -2.05
N ILE A 54 -7.68 12.30 -1.17
CA ILE A 54 -8.46 11.12 -1.51
C ILE A 54 -9.89 11.45 -1.98
N TYR A 55 -10.48 12.56 -1.50
CA TYR A 55 -11.81 12.99 -1.91
C TYR A 55 -11.83 13.50 -3.34
N ARG A 56 -10.72 14.07 -3.81
CA ARG A 56 -10.58 14.57 -5.16
C ARG A 56 -10.10 13.48 -6.14
N ASP A 57 -9.11 12.73 -5.72
CA ASP A 57 -8.40 11.78 -6.59
C ASP A 57 -9.06 10.38 -6.59
N GLY A 58 -9.96 10.10 -5.63
CA GLY A 58 -10.55 8.77 -5.42
C GLY A 58 -9.57 7.73 -4.86
N GLN A 59 -8.31 8.12 -4.72
CA GLN A 59 -7.22 7.28 -4.22
C GLN A 59 -6.16 8.12 -3.51
N LEU A 60 -5.34 7.45 -2.70
CA LEU A 60 -4.20 8.05 -2.02
C LEU A 60 -3.05 7.05 -2.03
N ARG A 61 -1.97 7.35 -2.76
CA ARG A 61 -0.72 6.57 -2.73
C ARG A 61 0.30 7.25 -1.85
N LEU A 62 0.87 6.49 -0.92
CA LEU A 62 1.90 6.96 0.00
C LEU A 62 3.17 6.12 -0.12
N ILE A 63 4.30 6.78 -0.07
CA ILE A 63 5.61 6.14 -0.02
C ILE A 63 5.92 5.70 1.41
N ILE A 64 6.41 4.47 1.55
CA ILE A 64 6.92 3.92 2.80
C ILE A 64 8.40 4.25 2.88
N GLU A 65 8.77 5.07 3.85
CA GLU A 65 10.12 5.58 4.02
C GLU A 65 10.65 5.24 5.42
N GLU A 66 11.89 4.76 5.48
CA GLU A 66 12.62 4.55 6.73
C GLU A 66 13.60 5.68 6.97
N SER A 67 13.51 6.30 8.14
CA SER A 67 14.51 7.28 8.59
C SER A 67 15.62 6.54 9.32
N GLN A 68 16.83 6.54 8.75
CA GLN A 68 18.02 6.00 9.39
C GLN A 68 18.81 7.13 10.05
N LEU A 69 19.04 7.02 11.35
CA LEU A 69 20.02 7.85 12.07
C LEU A 69 21.41 7.30 11.77
N SER A 70 22.13 7.96 10.87
CA SER A 70 23.55 7.67 10.70
C SER A 70 24.34 8.25 11.89
N THR A 71 24.84 7.37 12.73
CA THR A 71 25.63 7.75 13.93
C THR A 71 26.99 8.34 13.61
N LEU A 72 27.46 8.29 12.36
CA LEU A 72 28.81 8.68 11.98
C LEU A 72 28.97 10.09 11.42
N ASN A 73 27.93 10.70 10.85
CA ASN A 73 28.06 12.02 10.19
C ASN A 73 26.84 12.95 10.34
N SER A 74 25.92 12.74 11.28
CA SER A 74 24.69 13.54 11.44
C SER A 74 23.87 13.72 10.16
N GLN A 75 24.09 12.89 9.15
CA GLN A 75 23.30 12.90 7.92
C GLN A 75 22.13 11.91 8.08
N HIS A 76 20.92 12.44 8.00
CA HIS A 76 19.72 11.62 7.87
C HIS A 76 19.70 11.02 6.46
N SER A 77 19.94 9.74 6.34
CA SER A 77 19.63 9.02 5.11
C SER A 77 18.23 8.45 5.21
N THR A 78 17.42 8.64 4.18
CA THR A 78 16.10 8.03 4.05
C THR A 78 16.19 6.90 3.04
N GLN A 79 15.60 5.76 3.37
CA GLN A 79 15.48 4.64 2.47
C GLN A 79 14.01 4.44 2.09
N ILE A 80 13.73 4.36 0.80
CA ILE A 80 12.40 4.06 0.29
C ILE A 80 12.23 2.53 0.28
N LEU A 81 11.18 2.04 0.94
CA LEU A 81 10.95 0.61 1.16
C LEU A 81 9.75 0.04 0.39
N GLY A 82 8.94 0.91 -0.21
CA GLY A 82 7.74 0.52 -0.94
C GLY A 82 6.69 1.62 -1.00
N CYS A 83 5.47 1.23 -1.33
CA CYS A 83 4.31 2.12 -1.27
C CYS A 83 3.10 1.39 -0.68
N ILE A 84 2.14 2.19 -0.19
CA ILE A 84 0.88 1.71 0.36
C ILE A 84 -0.23 2.66 -0.06
N ASP A 85 -1.36 2.09 -0.45
CA ASP A 85 -2.43 2.82 -1.11
C ASP A 85 -3.76 2.66 -0.37
N LEU A 86 -4.57 3.73 -0.38
CA LEU A 86 -6.02 3.65 -0.29
C LEU A 86 -6.59 3.92 -1.69
N PHE A 87 -7.47 3.05 -2.18
CA PHE A 87 -8.11 3.18 -3.49
C PHE A 87 -9.56 2.70 -3.43
N ASP A 88 -10.30 2.78 -4.54
CA ASP A 88 -11.75 2.51 -4.54
C ASP A 88 -12.49 3.26 -3.43
N PHE A 89 -12.11 4.52 -3.24
CA PHE A 89 -12.64 5.33 -2.15
C PHE A 89 -14.12 5.67 -2.40
N ASP A 90 -14.95 5.24 -1.47
CA ASP A 90 -16.39 5.56 -1.42
C ASP A 90 -16.64 6.60 -0.33
N ALA A 91 -16.72 7.87 -0.75
CA ALA A 91 -16.95 9.00 0.17
C ALA A 91 -18.31 8.93 0.88
N ARG A 92 -19.33 8.31 0.25
CA ARG A 92 -20.67 8.18 0.83
C ARG A 92 -20.70 7.17 1.97
N ASN A 93 -20.04 6.02 1.78
CA ASN A 93 -20.01 4.93 2.74
C ASN A 93 -18.77 4.97 3.64
N LEU A 94 -17.86 5.92 3.43
CA LEU A 94 -16.61 6.12 4.16
C LEU A 94 -15.77 4.83 4.22
N LYS A 95 -15.53 4.23 3.06
CA LYS A 95 -14.72 3.02 2.93
C LYS A 95 -13.71 3.15 1.80
N ALA A 96 -12.60 2.41 1.91
CA ALA A 96 -11.59 2.32 0.85
C ALA A 96 -10.96 0.93 0.85
N ALA A 97 -10.46 0.51 -0.30
CA ALA A 97 -9.56 -0.63 -0.42
C ALA A 97 -8.15 -0.24 0.01
N ILE A 98 -7.38 -1.21 0.48
CA ILE A 98 -5.96 -1.05 0.78
C ILE A 98 -5.14 -1.95 -0.13
N GLY A 99 -4.07 -1.40 -0.73
CA GLY A 99 -3.04 -2.09 -1.47
C GLY A 99 -1.65 -1.74 -0.95
N MET A 100 -0.66 -2.62 -1.20
CA MET A 100 0.69 -2.38 -0.72
C MET A 100 1.71 -3.10 -1.58
N TYR A 101 2.80 -2.43 -1.87
CA TYR A 101 4.02 -3.02 -2.40
C TYR A 101 5.17 -2.81 -1.42
N ILE A 102 5.88 -3.89 -1.08
CA ILE A 102 7.12 -3.83 -0.30
C ILE A 102 8.27 -4.31 -1.17
N ALA A 103 9.30 -3.48 -1.29
CA ALA A 103 10.51 -3.81 -2.02
C ALA A 103 11.10 -5.14 -1.52
N PRO A 104 11.56 -6.05 -2.40
CA PRO A 104 12.00 -7.39 -2.03
C PRO A 104 12.99 -7.41 -0.86
N GLU A 105 13.94 -6.48 -0.84
CA GLU A 105 14.96 -6.35 0.19
C GLU A 105 14.42 -5.91 1.57
N ALA A 106 13.20 -5.36 1.60
CA ALA A 106 12.53 -4.91 2.84
C ALA A 106 11.52 -5.93 3.38
N ARG A 107 11.24 -7.01 2.63
CA ARG A 107 10.30 -8.05 3.05
C ARG A 107 10.84 -8.85 4.25
N GLY A 108 9.93 -9.45 5.02
CA GLY A 108 10.28 -10.27 6.18
C GLY A 108 10.79 -9.49 7.40
N LYS A 109 10.92 -8.16 7.33
CA LYS A 109 11.45 -7.29 8.39
C LYS A 109 10.37 -6.57 9.22
N GLY A 110 9.10 -6.91 9.01
CA GLY A 110 7.97 -6.26 9.70
C GLY A 110 7.53 -4.92 9.11
N VAL A 111 8.14 -4.49 7.99
CA VAL A 111 7.82 -3.22 7.30
C VAL A 111 6.34 -3.17 6.90
N GLY A 112 5.81 -4.22 6.29
CA GLY A 112 4.41 -4.26 5.87
C GLY A 112 3.44 -4.09 7.02
N LYS A 113 3.67 -4.78 8.15
CA LYS A 113 2.83 -4.65 9.35
C LYS A 113 2.81 -3.23 9.89
N GLN A 114 3.98 -2.59 9.98
CA GLN A 114 4.08 -1.23 10.47
C GLN A 114 3.47 -0.22 9.50
N ALA A 115 3.65 -0.41 8.18
CA ALA A 115 3.04 0.45 7.16
C ALA A 115 1.51 0.37 7.19
N VAL A 116 0.94 -0.85 7.30
CA VAL A 116 -0.51 -1.04 7.43
C VAL A 116 -1.02 -0.35 8.70
N GLN A 117 -0.34 -0.46 9.85
CA GLN A 117 -0.75 0.22 11.08
C GLN A 117 -0.79 1.74 10.89
N LEU A 118 0.26 2.34 10.31
CA LEU A 118 0.32 3.78 10.05
C LEU A 118 -0.81 4.24 9.11
N LEU A 119 -1.11 3.45 8.07
CA LEU A 119 -2.20 3.77 7.16
C LEU A 119 -3.57 3.65 7.83
N LEU A 120 -3.79 2.63 8.65
CA LEU A 120 -5.04 2.46 9.40
C LEU A 120 -5.25 3.60 10.40
N ASP A 121 -4.20 4.02 11.11
CA ASP A 121 -4.25 5.16 12.02
C ASP A 121 -4.66 6.45 11.26
N TYR A 122 -4.11 6.65 10.07
CA TYR A 122 -4.48 7.76 9.20
C TYR A 122 -5.93 7.62 8.68
N ALA A 123 -6.30 6.45 8.18
CA ALA A 123 -7.62 6.18 7.61
C ALA A 123 -8.74 6.35 8.64
N PHE A 124 -8.55 5.85 9.86
CA PHE A 124 -9.59 5.84 10.88
C PHE A 124 -9.62 7.13 11.71
N ASN A 125 -8.46 7.66 12.10
CA ASN A 125 -8.40 8.81 13.00
C ASN A 125 -8.41 10.16 12.28
N PHE A 126 -7.90 10.23 11.04
CA PHE A 126 -7.83 11.47 10.27
C PHE A 126 -8.88 11.55 9.17
N LEU A 127 -9.01 10.51 8.33
CA LEU A 127 -10.02 10.47 7.27
C LEU A 127 -11.40 10.04 7.78
N HIS A 128 -11.50 9.53 9.01
CA HIS A 128 -12.72 9.03 9.63
C HIS A 128 -13.44 7.95 8.81
N LEU A 129 -12.66 7.11 8.12
CA LEU A 129 -13.25 5.99 7.41
C LEU A 129 -13.93 5.03 8.38
N ARG A 130 -15.03 4.45 7.95
CA ARG A 130 -15.75 3.41 8.71
C ARG A 130 -15.15 2.04 8.50
N MET A 131 -14.57 1.80 7.33
CA MET A 131 -14.04 0.50 6.95
C MET A 131 -12.89 0.63 5.96
N VAL A 132 -11.87 -0.20 6.17
CA VAL A 132 -10.82 -0.48 5.19
C VAL A 132 -10.92 -1.95 4.81
N TYR A 133 -10.78 -2.29 3.53
CA TYR A 133 -10.89 -3.66 3.05
C TYR A 133 -9.76 -4.02 2.08
N ALA A 134 -9.47 -5.31 1.97
CA ALA A 134 -8.54 -5.86 0.99
C ALA A 134 -9.17 -7.08 0.30
N ILE A 135 -8.90 -7.25 -1.00
CA ILE A 135 -9.24 -8.47 -1.74
C ILE A 135 -7.92 -9.19 -2.00
N ILE A 136 -7.79 -10.40 -1.48
CA ILE A 136 -6.53 -11.14 -1.46
C ILE A 136 -6.74 -12.50 -2.10
N SER A 137 -5.95 -12.84 -3.13
CA SER A 137 -5.91 -14.18 -3.72
C SER A 137 -5.72 -15.24 -2.62
N VAL A 138 -6.45 -16.34 -2.70
CA VAL A 138 -6.30 -17.48 -1.78
C VAL A 138 -4.87 -18.03 -1.79
N ASN A 139 -4.13 -17.81 -2.88
CA ASN A 139 -2.75 -18.24 -3.05
C ASN A 139 -1.75 -17.31 -2.35
N ASN A 140 -2.12 -16.06 -2.04
CA ASN A 140 -1.25 -15.10 -1.36
C ASN A 140 -1.32 -15.26 0.16
N VAL A 141 -0.79 -16.39 0.65
CA VAL A 141 -0.80 -16.75 2.09
C VAL A 141 -0.06 -15.73 2.94
N ALA A 142 1.01 -15.12 2.42
CA ALA A 142 1.80 -14.13 3.17
C ALA A 142 0.97 -12.86 3.44
N CYS A 143 0.24 -12.38 2.45
CA CYS A 143 -0.65 -11.24 2.56
C CYS A 143 -1.80 -11.55 3.52
N SER A 144 -2.48 -12.69 3.37
CA SER A 144 -3.58 -13.11 4.24
C SER A 144 -3.16 -13.14 5.72
N ARG A 145 -1.99 -13.72 6.03
CA ARG A 145 -1.43 -13.75 7.40
C ARG A 145 -1.13 -12.37 7.95
N LEU A 146 -0.65 -11.45 7.10
CA LEU A 146 -0.41 -10.08 7.51
C LEU A 146 -1.71 -9.40 7.94
N TYR A 147 -2.75 -9.49 7.11
CA TYR A 147 -4.03 -8.83 7.39
C TYR A 147 -4.75 -9.46 8.58
N GLU A 148 -4.67 -10.79 8.76
CA GLU A 148 -5.15 -11.46 9.97
C GLU A 148 -4.47 -10.92 11.25
N GLN A 149 -3.14 -10.74 11.23
CA GLN A 149 -2.38 -10.16 12.35
C GLN A 149 -2.68 -8.67 12.59
N MET A 150 -3.34 -8.01 11.66
CA MET A 150 -3.80 -6.62 11.76
C MET A 150 -5.30 -6.55 12.08
N ASP A 151 -5.90 -7.67 12.54
CA ASP A 151 -7.31 -7.81 12.93
C ASP A 151 -8.29 -7.50 11.79
N PHE A 152 -7.90 -7.75 10.54
CA PHE A 152 -8.87 -7.86 9.46
C PHE A 152 -9.57 -9.21 9.56
N LEU A 153 -10.87 -9.20 9.31
CA LEU A 153 -11.69 -10.43 9.33
C LEU A 153 -12.07 -10.84 7.90
N PRO A 154 -11.95 -12.13 7.56
CA PRO A 154 -12.45 -12.63 6.29
C PRO A 154 -13.98 -12.53 6.29
N SER A 155 -14.55 -11.88 5.29
CA SER A 155 -15.99 -11.61 5.24
C SER A 155 -16.71 -12.27 4.06
N SER A 156 -16.01 -12.56 2.97
CA SER A 156 -16.60 -13.21 1.80
C SER A 156 -15.56 -13.91 0.94
N SER A 157 -15.96 -15.05 0.35
CA SER A 157 -15.19 -15.71 -0.70
C SER A 157 -15.68 -15.23 -2.07
N LEU A 158 -14.75 -14.82 -2.92
CA LEU A 158 -14.98 -14.30 -4.26
C LEU A 158 -14.45 -15.33 -5.27
N ARG A 159 -15.37 -16.00 -5.98
CA ARG A 159 -15.03 -17.11 -6.90
C ARG A 159 -14.49 -16.57 -8.21
N ALA A 160 -13.41 -17.18 -8.71
CA ALA A 160 -12.76 -16.83 -9.98
C ALA A 160 -12.50 -15.29 -10.11
N TRP A 161 -12.10 -14.67 -9.00
CA TRP A 161 -11.95 -13.23 -8.92
C TRP A 161 -10.62 -12.73 -9.51
N THR A 162 -9.59 -13.56 -9.46
CA THR A 162 -8.28 -13.28 -10.03
C THR A 162 -7.97 -14.23 -11.17
N LEU A 163 -6.97 -13.93 -11.98
CA LEU A 163 -6.50 -14.84 -13.03
C LEU A 163 -6.04 -16.19 -12.47
N GLU A 164 -5.61 -16.22 -11.20
CA GLU A 164 -5.14 -17.42 -10.52
C GLU A 164 -6.23 -18.17 -9.76
N GLY A 165 -7.46 -17.62 -9.69
CA GLY A 165 -8.60 -18.27 -9.05
C GLY A 165 -9.35 -17.39 -8.05
N ASP A 166 -9.72 -17.98 -6.93
CA ASP A 166 -10.57 -17.36 -5.93
C ASP A 166 -9.80 -16.35 -5.08
N ALA A 167 -10.53 -15.39 -4.52
CA ALA A 167 -10.00 -14.43 -3.56
C ALA A 167 -10.89 -14.35 -2.31
N ILE A 168 -10.40 -13.76 -1.25
CA ILE A 168 -11.12 -13.48 -0.03
C ILE A 168 -11.18 -11.97 0.17
N LEU A 169 -12.36 -11.47 0.47
CA LEU A 169 -12.58 -10.11 0.94
C LEU A 169 -12.30 -10.07 2.45
N TRP A 170 -11.29 -9.30 2.84
CA TRP A 170 -10.91 -9.02 4.21
C TRP A 170 -11.37 -7.62 4.59
N GLN A 171 -11.92 -7.45 5.78
CA GLN A 171 -12.45 -6.16 6.24
C GLN A 171 -11.94 -5.83 7.64
N LYS A 172 -11.61 -4.55 7.84
CA LYS A 172 -11.38 -3.96 9.17
C LYS A 172 -12.31 -2.78 9.36
N ILE A 173 -13.16 -2.88 10.36
CA ILE A 173 -14.14 -1.84 10.71
C ILE A 173 -13.53 -0.97 11.80
N ASN A 174 -13.73 0.34 11.67
CA ASN A 174 -13.39 1.32 12.70
C ASN A 174 -14.39 1.16 13.86
N SER A 175 -13.91 0.75 15.00
CA SER A 175 -14.70 0.47 16.21
C SER A 175 -14.58 1.59 17.23
#